data_271b7f451c93d2cb38ba5240ab591258
#
_entry.id   271b7f451c93d2cb38ba5240ab591258
#
_cell.length_a   1.000
_cell.length_b   1.000
_cell.length_c   1.000
_cell.angle_alpha   90.00
_cell.angle_beta   90.00
_cell.angle_gamma   90.00
#
_symmetry.space_group_name_H-M   'P 1'
#
loop_
_entity.id
_entity.type
_entity.pdbx_description
1 polymer ?
#
loop_
_entity_poly.entity_id
_entity_poly.type
_entity_poly.pdbx_seq_one_letter_code
_entity_poly.pdbx_strand_id
1 'polypeptide(L)'
;MNSFFKYFADIFSGVKSLLIGMTVTGKYFFSPGQIVTQQYPENRKTLKMFERFKGEVVMLHDENNHHRCTGCGICELNCPNGTIEVISNRVDGPDGKKVRIIDKHIYHLGMCTFCSLCVKTCPENALAFGQEFEHAVFDRAVLTKILNQPGSSIKKGTEE
;
A
#
# COMPACT_ATOMS: atom_id res chain seq x y z
N MET A 1 -38.65 47.66 17.34
CA MET A 1 -38.34 47.30 15.92
C MET A 1 -39.31 46.20 15.55
N ASN A 2 -40.21 46.45 14.61
CA ASN A 2 -41.39 45.60 14.38
C ASN A 2 -40.96 44.18 13.96
N SER A 3 -41.54 43.16 14.59
CA SER A 3 -41.33 41.72 14.33
C SER A 3 -41.44 41.36 12.83
N PHE A 4 -42.28 42.11 12.12
CA PHE A 4 -42.47 41.99 10.68
C PHE A 4 -41.22 42.33 9.86
N PHE A 5 -40.49 43.41 10.14
CA PHE A 5 -39.26 43.75 9.45
C PHE A 5 -38.14 42.77 9.73
N LYS A 6 -38.08 42.24 10.95
CA LYS A 6 -37.11 41.19 11.30
C LYS A 6 -37.34 39.91 10.49
N TYR A 7 -38.60 39.49 10.34
CA TYR A 7 -38.95 38.31 9.56
C TYR A 7 -38.50 38.39 8.09
N PHE A 8 -38.74 39.55 7.44
CA PHE A 8 -38.28 39.74 6.05
C PHE A 8 -36.75 39.86 5.93
N ALA A 9 -36.09 40.47 6.91
CA ALA A 9 -34.64 40.53 6.96
C ALA A 9 -34.00 39.14 7.10
N ASP A 10 -34.61 38.29 7.94
CA ASP A 10 -34.13 36.89 8.14
C ASP A 10 -34.31 36.06 6.86
N ILE A 11 -35.45 36.21 6.17
CA ILE A 11 -35.68 35.57 4.86
C ILE A 11 -34.64 36.02 3.84
N PHE A 12 -34.41 37.33 3.71
CA PHE A 12 -33.45 37.88 2.78
C PHE A 12 -32.01 37.40 3.07
N SER A 13 -31.64 37.35 4.35
CA SER A 13 -30.36 36.82 4.80
C SER A 13 -30.23 35.36 4.48
N GLY A 14 -31.26 34.54 4.66
CA GLY A 14 -31.30 33.13 4.31
C GLY A 14 -31.12 32.88 2.81
N VAL A 15 -31.86 33.62 1.98
CA VAL A 15 -31.74 33.54 0.52
C VAL A 15 -30.33 33.94 0.05
N LYS A 16 -29.79 35.04 0.60
CA LYS A 16 -28.43 35.49 0.30
C LYS A 16 -27.39 34.42 0.66
N SER A 17 -27.52 33.82 1.83
CA SER A 17 -26.62 32.74 2.26
C SER A 17 -26.69 31.52 1.32
N LEU A 18 -27.88 31.13 0.90
CA LEU A 18 -28.10 30.06 -0.08
C LEU A 18 -27.40 30.36 -1.41
N LEU A 19 -27.59 31.57 -1.94
CA LEU A 19 -26.98 31.97 -3.20
C LEU A 19 -25.45 31.99 -3.12
N ILE A 20 -24.87 32.45 -1.99
CA ILE A 20 -23.42 32.37 -1.78
C ILE A 20 -22.94 30.91 -1.77
N GLY A 21 -23.64 30.01 -1.06
CA GLY A 21 -23.32 28.58 -1.08
C GLY A 21 -23.38 27.98 -2.49
N MET A 22 -24.41 28.33 -3.27
CA MET A 22 -24.54 27.87 -4.66
C MET A 22 -23.44 28.40 -5.57
N THR A 23 -22.92 29.61 -5.37
CA THR A 23 -21.79 30.11 -6.16
C THR A 23 -20.51 29.32 -5.89
N VAL A 24 -20.27 28.90 -4.64
CA VAL A 24 -19.12 28.06 -4.29
C VAL A 24 -19.22 26.67 -4.96
N THR A 25 -20.35 26.00 -4.84
CA THR A 25 -20.54 24.69 -5.47
C THR A 25 -20.55 24.76 -6.99
N GLY A 26 -21.18 25.82 -7.55
CA GLY A 26 -21.18 26.08 -9.00
C GLY A 26 -19.79 26.27 -9.56
N LYS A 27 -18.90 26.96 -8.85
CA LYS A 27 -17.50 27.14 -9.26
C LYS A 27 -16.80 25.79 -9.44
N TYR A 28 -16.99 24.85 -8.51
CA TYR A 28 -16.41 23.50 -8.62
C TYR A 28 -17.05 22.70 -9.76
N PHE A 29 -18.36 22.82 -9.95
CA PHE A 29 -19.09 22.16 -11.03
C PHE A 29 -18.58 22.57 -12.44
N PHE A 30 -18.30 23.86 -12.63
CA PHE A 30 -17.80 24.38 -13.92
C PHE A 30 -16.26 24.38 -14.06
N SER A 31 -15.53 23.78 -13.10
CA SER A 31 -14.06 23.73 -13.12
C SER A 31 -13.55 22.30 -13.32
N PRO A 32 -13.55 21.76 -14.55
CA PRO A 32 -13.15 20.37 -14.81
C PRO A 32 -11.71 20.06 -14.40
N GLY A 33 -10.81 21.07 -14.38
CA GLY A 33 -9.42 20.91 -13.93
C GLY A 33 -9.25 20.66 -12.43
N GLN A 34 -10.32 20.76 -11.63
CA GLN A 34 -10.31 20.48 -10.18
C GLN A 34 -10.90 19.12 -9.82
N ILE A 35 -11.23 18.30 -10.82
CA ILE A 35 -11.75 16.95 -10.61
C ILE A 35 -10.60 16.06 -10.11
N VAL A 36 -10.64 15.68 -8.84
CA VAL A 36 -9.68 14.75 -8.20
C VAL A 36 -10.17 13.30 -8.20
N THR A 37 -11.41 13.08 -8.59
CA THR A 37 -12.03 11.74 -8.59
C THR A 37 -11.42 10.87 -9.67
N GLN A 38 -10.95 9.69 -9.28
CA GLN A 38 -10.47 8.68 -10.23
C GLN A 38 -11.67 7.97 -10.88
N GLN A 39 -11.69 7.91 -12.21
CA GLN A 39 -12.74 7.23 -12.96
C GLN A 39 -12.37 5.76 -13.16
N TYR A 40 -12.55 4.99 -12.13
CA TYR A 40 -12.36 3.56 -12.16
C TYR A 40 -13.69 2.86 -12.54
N PRO A 41 -13.70 1.88 -13.48
CA PRO A 41 -12.55 1.14 -14.02
C PRO A 41 -11.95 1.69 -15.32
N GLU A 42 -12.43 2.80 -15.88
CA GLU A 42 -12.05 3.31 -17.19
C GLU A 42 -10.54 3.65 -17.25
N ASN A 43 -10.00 4.21 -16.18
CA ASN A 43 -8.58 4.62 -16.09
C ASN A 43 -7.67 3.52 -15.50
N ARG A 44 -8.12 2.29 -15.35
CA ARG A 44 -7.39 1.18 -14.70
C ARG A 44 -5.95 1.02 -15.19
N LYS A 45 -5.72 1.18 -16.50
CA LYS A 45 -4.40 1.01 -17.12
C LYS A 45 -3.42 2.16 -16.83
N THR A 46 -3.94 3.35 -16.55
CA THR A 46 -3.17 4.58 -16.32
C THR A 46 -3.16 5.00 -14.86
N LEU A 47 -3.95 4.31 -14.04
CA LEU A 47 -4.10 4.62 -12.63
C LEU A 47 -2.78 4.42 -11.89
N LYS A 48 -2.28 5.49 -11.31
CA LYS A 48 -1.12 5.46 -10.41
C LYS A 48 -1.58 5.94 -9.04
N MET A 49 -1.42 5.09 -8.05
CA MET A 49 -1.74 5.43 -6.67
C MET A 49 -0.72 6.42 -6.11
N PHE A 50 -1.11 7.16 -5.09
CA PHE A 50 -0.24 8.10 -4.40
C PHE A 50 0.91 7.36 -3.68
N GLU A 51 2.01 8.07 -3.42
CA GLU A 51 3.26 7.50 -2.91
C GLU A 51 3.11 6.68 -1.61
N ARG A 52 2.21 7.11 -0.72
CA ARG A 52 1.96 6.41 0.55
C ARG A 52 0.90 5.30 0.46
N PHE A 53 0.50 4.94 -0.76
CA PHE A 53 -0.46 3.86 -0.94
C PHE A 53 0.12 2.53 -0.43
N LYS A 54 -0.74 1.77 0.25
CA LYS A 54 -0.40 0.46 0.78
C LYS A 54 -1.22 -0.60 0.07
N GLY A 55 -0.71 -1.05 -1.05
CA GLY A 55 -1.21 -2.22 -1.74
C GLY A 55 -0.76 -3.52 -1.07
N GLU A 56 -0.49 -4.55 -1.82
CA GLU A 56 0.07 -5.76 -1.25
C GLU A 56 1.55 -5.61 -0.88
N VAL A 57 2.02 -6.41 0.07
CA VAL A 57 3.44 -6.48 0.41
C VAL A 57 4.17 -7.25 -0.70
N VAL A 58 5.25 -6.67 -1.17
CA VAL A 58 6.11 -7.25 -2.22
C VAL A 58 7.55 -7.30 -1.74
N MET A 59 8.30 -8.29 -2.21
CA MET A 59 9.75 -8.34 -2.03
C MET A 59 10.41 -7.62 -3.20
N LEU A 60 11.33 -6.70 -2.90
CA LEU A 60 12.06 -5.96 -3.90
C LEU A 60 13.12 -6.85 -4.56
N HIS A 61 13.08 -6.95 -5.88
CA HIS A 61 14.07 -7.65 -6.70
C HIS A 61 14.72 -6.67 -7.66
N ASP A 62 16.03 -6.82 -7.85
CA ASP A 62 16.78 -6.08 -8.87
C ASP A 62 16.53 -6.69 -10.27
N GLU A 63 17.00 -6.03 -11.32
CA GLU A 63 16.90 -6.49 -12.71
C GLU A 63 17.49 -7.90 -12.93
N ASN A 64 18.46 -8.29 -12.13
CA ASN A 64 19.12 -9.60 -12.15
C ASN A 64 18.43 -10.63 -11.23
N ASN A 65 17.20 -10.35 -10.77
CA ASN A 65 16.44 -11.19 -9.84
C ASN A 65 17.15 -11.42 -8.48
N HIS A 66 17.91 -10.42 -8.01
CA HIS A 66 18.49 -10.45 -6.66
C HIS A 66 17.60 -9.71 -5.68
N HIS A 67 17.48 -10.24 -4.46
CA HIS A 67 16.77 -9.62 -3.36
C HIS A 67 17.72 -9.33 -2.18
N ARG A 68 17.31 -8.45 -1.27
CA ARG A 68 18.10 -8.11 -0.05
C ARG A 68 17.70 -8.96 1.16
N CYS A 69 16.68 -9.81 1.06
CA CYS A 69 16.17 -10.55 2.20
C CYS A 69 17.15 -11.62 2.67
N THR A 70 17.60 -11.54 3.93
CA THR A 70 18.48 -12.50 4.60
C THR A 70 17.72 -13.65 5.28
N GLY A 71 16.38 -13.66 5.24
CA GLY A 71 15.57 -14.66 5.92
C GLY A 71 15.63 -14.57 7.45
N CYS A 72 15.84 -13.38 8.02
CA CYS A 72 16.02 -13.18 9.47
C CYS A 72 14.75 -13.46 10.30
N GLY A 73 13.55 -13.45 9.70
CA GLY A 73 12.27 -13.73 10.38
C GLY A 73 11.71 -12.56 11.21
N ILE A 74 12.34 -11.38 11.21
CA ILE A 74 11.84 -10.21 11.99
C ILE A 74 10.45 -9.78 11.53
N CYS A 75 10.18 -9.82 10.22
CA CYS A 75 8.87 -9.48 9.65
C CYS A 75 7.76 -10.45 10.12
N GLU A 76 8.08 -11.73 10.29
CA GLU A 76 7.18 -12.75 10.83
C GLU A 76 6.88 -12.48 12.31
N LEU A 77 7.91 -12.26 13.13
CA LEU A 77 7.78 -12.00 14.57
C LEU A 77 6.97 -10.72 14.86
N ASN A 78 7.14 -9.68 14.03
CA ASN A 78 6.47 -8.39 14.22
C ASN A 78 5.07 -8.34 13.58
N CYS A 79 4.63 -9.39 12.90
CA CYS A 79 3.33 -9.41 12.27
C CYS A 79 2.23 -9.72 13.31
N PRO A 80 1.33 -8.77 13.64
CA PRO A 80 0.30 -9.00 14.66
C PRO A 80 -0.72 -10.08 14.26
N ASN A 81 -0.89 -10.31 12.96
CA ASN A 81 -1.87 -11.26 12.43
C ASN A 81 -1.24 -12.56 11.93
N GLY A 82 0.08 -12.75 12.08
CA GLY A 82 0.76 -13.95 11.60
C GLY A 82 0.60 -14.16 10.08
N THR A 83 0.62 -13.08 9.29
CA THR A 83 0.40 -13.15 7.83
C THR A 83 1.65 -13.49 7.04
N ILE A 84 2.80 -13.52 7.69
CA ILE A 84 4.10 -13.78 7.08
C ILE A 84 4.71 -15.01 7.72
N GLU A 85 5.20 -15.91 6.88
CA GLU A 85 5.94 -17.11 7.29
C GLU A 85 7.24 -17.15 6.51
N VAL A 86 8.38 -17.26 7.22
CA VAL A 86 9.72 -17.22 6.62
C VAL A 86 10.40 -18.57 6.79
N ILE A 87 10.46 -19.35 5.72
CA ILE A 87 11.19 -20.60 5.67
C ILE A 87 12.62 -20.32 5.22
N SER A 88 13.59 -20.57 6.10
CA SER A 88 15.01 -20.31 5.81
C SER A 88 15.85 -21.53 6.11
N ASN A 89 16.82 -21.82 5.24
CA ASN A 89 17.81 -22.86 5.38
C ASN A 89 19.17 -22.29 5.79
N ARG A 90 19.98 -23.07 6.51
CA ARG A 90 21.36 -22.73 6.82
C ARG A 90 22.28 -23.49 5.88
N VAL A 91 23.08 -22.76 5.12
CA VAL A 91 24.04 -23.30 4.17
C VAL A 91 25.44 -22.91 4.62
N ASP A 92 26.40 -23.80 4.46
CA ASP A 92 27.78 -23.48 4.77
C ASP A 92 28.32 -22.50 3.71
N GLY A 93 28.71 -21.30 4.17
CA GLY A 93 29.31 -20.28 3.31
C GLY A 93 30.77 -20.61 2.94
N PRO A 94 31.36 -19.89 1.98
CA PRO A 94 32.74 -20.10 1.54
C PRO A 94 33.80 -19.91 2.66
N ASP A 95 33.44 -19.19 3.73
CA ASP A 95 34.31 -18.94 4.90
C ASP A 95 34.07 -19.93 6.04
N GLY A 96 33.35 -21.04 5.82
CA GLY A 96 33.01 -22.03 6.85
C GLY A 96 31.98 -21.53 7.88
N LYS A 97 31.44 -20.32 7.70
CA LYS A 97 30.36 -19.79 8.53
C LYS A 97 29.00 -20.17 7.95
N LYS A 98 28.09 -20.61 8.83
CA LYS A 98 26.71 -20.92 8.43
C LYS A 98 25.97 -19.62 8.08
N VAL A 99 25.64 -19.46 6.80
CA VAL A 99 24.85 -18.35 6.29
C VAL A 99 23.38 -18.79 6.19
N ARG A 100 22.46 -17.94 6.64
CA ARG A 100 21.04 -18.18 6.48
C ARG A 100 20.61 -17.72 5.09
N ILE A 101 19.95 -18.59 4.35
CA ILE A 101 19.38 -18.30 3.03
C ILE A 101 17.89 -18.55 3.11
N ILE A 102 17.10 -17.62 2.56
CA ILE A 102 15.66 -17.78 2.47
C ILE A 102 15.33 -18.84 1.42
N ASP A 103 14.45 -19.77 1.78
CA ASP A 103 13.85 -20.73 0.85
C ASP A 103 12.51 -20.19 0.33
N LYS A 104 11.59 -19.88 1.24
CA LYS A 104 10.27 -19.33 0.90
C LYS A 104 9.89 -18.20 1.84
N HIS A 105 9.37 -17.13 1.28
CA HIS A 105 8.70 -16.07 2.03
C HIS A 105 7.21 -16.11 1.68
N ILE A 106 6.44 -16.74 2.55
CA ILE A 106 5.01 -16.93 2.35
C ILE A 106 4.27 -15.74 2.93
N TYR A 107 3.32 -15.21 2.19
CA TYR A 107 2.50 -14.08 2.56
C TYR A 107 1.01 -14.38 2.37
N HIS A 108 0.26 -14.34 3.46
CA HIS A 108 -1.18 -14.55 3.49
C HIS A 108 -1.91 -13.21 3.39
N LEU A 109 -2.10 -12.73 2.17
CA LEU A 109 -2.73 -11.44 1.87
C LEU A 109 -4.13 -11.31 2.52
N GLY A 110 -4.92 -12.38 2.51
CA GLY A 110 -6.28 -12.38 3.05
C GLY A 110 -6.41 -12.10 4.55
N MET A 111 -5.30 -12.13 5.31
CA MET A 111 -5.25 -11.81 6.75
C MET A 111 -4.49 -10.52 7.03
N CYS A 112 -3.93 -9.88 6.01
CA CYS A 112 -3.09 -8.69 6.17
C CYS A 112 -3.92 -7.45 6.48
N THR A 113 -3.53 -6.68 7.49
CA THR A 113 -4.14 -5.39 7.86
C THR A 113 -3.38 -4.17 7.33
N PHE A 114 -2.38 -4.38 6.47
CA PHE A 114 -1.56 -3.32 5.86
C PHE A 114 -0.96 -2.32 6.86
N CYS A 115 -0.61 -2.81 8.06
CA CYS A 115 -0.10 -1.99 9.17
C CYS A 115 1.31 -1.43 8.94
N SER A 116 2.05 -1.91 7.97
CA SER A 116 3.43 -1.52 7.59
C SER A 116 4.53 -1.99 8.55
N LEU A 117 4.25 -2.73 9.61
CA LEU A 117 5.28 -3.14 10.57
C LEU A 117 6.38 -3.97 9.90
N CYS A 118 6.02 -4.98 9.08
CA CYS A 118 6.98 -5.82 8.38
C CYS A 118 7.92 -5.03 7.47
N VAL A 119 7.42 -3.96 6.82
CA VAL A 119 8.23 -3.10 5.95
C VAL A 119 9.15 -2.20 6.79
N LYS A 120 8.61 -1.58 7.86
CA LYS A 120 9.36 -0.64 8.70
C LYS A 120 10.44 -1.30 9.57
N THR A 121 10.21 -2.56 9.98
CA THR A 121 11.15 -3.29 10.84
C THR A 121 12.15 -4.14 10.07
N CYS A 122 12.06 -4.18 8.74
CA CYS A 122 13.01 -4.90 7.92
C CYS A 122 14.38 -4.21 7.90
N PRO A 123 15.45 -4.80 8.46
CA PRO A 123 16.77 -4.18 8.52
C PRO A 123 17.38 -3.98 7.13
N GLU A 124 17.06 -4.86 6.20
CA GLU A 124 17.61 -4.86 4.84
C GLU A 124 16.75 -4.08 3.84
N ASN A 125 15.63 -3.47 4.29
CA ASN A 125 14.65 -2.83 3.40
C ASN A 125 14.27 -3.70 2.20
N ALA A 126 14.09 -5.01 2.43
CA ALA A 126 13.80 -5.98 1.40
C ALA A 126 12.31 -6.02 1.00
N LEU A 127 11.43 -5.46 1.84
CA LEU A 127 9.98 -5.44 1.65
C LEU A 127 9.49 -4.04 1.36
N ALA A 128 8.50 -3.93 0.47
CA ALA A 128 7.81 -2.69 0.16
C ALA A 128 6.31 -2.95 -0.07
N PHE A 129 5.53 -1.88 -0.24
CA PHE A 129 4.15 -1.99 -0.73
C PHE A 129 4.11 -1.79 -2.24
N GLY A 130 3.45 -2.71 -2.94
CA GLY A 130 3.15 -2.60 -4.36
C GLY A 130 1.98 -1.66 -4.64
N GLN A 131 1.66 -1.51 -5.91
CA GLN A 131 0.54 -0.70 -6.40
C GLN A 131 -0.74 -1.52 -6.63
N GLU A 132 -0.65 -2.84 -6.54
CA GLU A 132 -1.78 -3.75 -6.74
C GLU A 132 -2.79 -3.62 -5.59
N PHE A 133 -4.08 -3.51 -5.95
CA PHE A 133 -5.18 -3.39 -5.00
C PHE A 133 -6.39 -4.27 -5.35
N GLU A 134 -6.38 -4.87 -6.53
CA GLU A 134 -7.47 -5.74 -6.98
C GLU A 134 -7.22 -7.18 -6.51
N HIS A 135 -7.72 -7.49 -5.34
CA HIS A 135 -7.52 -8.80 -4.69
C HIS A 135 -8.80 -9.64 -4.63
N ALA A 136 -9.80 -9.31 -5.47
CA ALA A 136 -11.02 -10.09 -5.55
C ALA A 136 -10.77 -11.40 -6.31
N VAL A 137 -10.87 -12.52 -5.63
CA VAL A 137 -10.61 -13.85 -6.18
C VAL A 137 -11.73 -14.83 -5.77
N PHE A 138 -11.97 -15.86 -6.56
CA PHE A 138 -12.94 -16.91 -6.23
C PHE A 138 -12.39 -17.92 -5.23
N ASP A 139 -11.08 -18.21 -5.29
CA ASP A 139 -10.42 -19.14 -4.40
C ASP A 139 -9.50 -18.41 -3.44
N ARG A 140 -9.69 -18.64 -2.15
CA ARG A 140 -8.86 -18.05 -1.09
C ARG A 140 -7.39 -18.47 -1.17
N ALA A 141 -7.10 -19.63 -1.72
CA ALA A 141 -5.72 -20.13 -1.84
C ALA A 141 -4.84 -19.20 -2.67
N VAL A 142 -5.42 -18.49 -3.66
CA VAL A 142 -4.71 -17.50 -4.50
C VAL A 142 -4.18 -16.31 -3.69
N LEU A 143 -4.78 -16.02 -2.52
CA LEU A 143 -4.33 -14.96 -1.63
C LEU A 143 -3.11 -15.35 -0.79
N THR A 144 -2.65 -16.60 -0.89
CA THR A 144 -1.38 -17.03 -0.32
C THR A 144 -0.30 -16.92 -1.40
N LYS A 145 0.59 -15.96 -1.24
CA LYS A 145 1.63 -15.63 -2.23
C LYS A 145 3.01 -15.98 -1.70
N ILE A 146 3.89 -16.38 -2.61
CA ILE A 146 5.33 -16.54 -2.32
C ILE A 146 6.01 -15.27 -2.86
N LEU A 147 6.62 -14.47 -1.97
CA LEU A 147 7.16 -13.17 -2.33
C LEU A 147 8.52 -13.25 -3.01
N ASN A 148 9.33 -14.25 -2.71
CA ASN A 148 10.59 -14.47 -3.41
C ASN A 148 10.32 -15.13 -4.76
N GLN A 149 10.88 -14.55 -5.82
CA GLN A 149 10.71 -15.07 -7.17
C GLN A 149 11.50 -16.39 -7.36
N PRO A 150 11.00 -17.31 -8.19
CA PRO A 150 11.76 -18.53 -8.52
C PRO A 150 13.14 -18.21 -9.06
N GLY A 151 14.19 -18.89 -8.52
CA GLY A 151 15.57 -18.66 -8.92
C GLY A 151 16.19 -17.35 -8.42
N SER A 152 15.49 -16.60 -7.55
CA SER A 152 16.05 -15.40 -6.94
C SER A 152 17.18 -15.75 -5.96
N SER A 153 18.18 -14.89 -5.89
CA SER A 153 19.31 -15.04 -4.97
C SER A 153 19.55 -13.77 -4.16
N ILE A 154 20.22 -13.92 -3.03
CA ILE A 154 20.55 -12.78 -2.19
C ILE A 154 21.62 -11.92 -2.89
N LYS A 155 21.42 -10.61 -2.90
CA LYS A 155 22.44 -9.65 -3.34
C LYS A 155 23.60 -9.71 -2.36
N LYS A 156 24.76 -10.19 -2.81
CA LYS A 156 26.00 -10.08 -2.04
C LYS A 156 26.30 -8.59 -1.86
N GLY A 157 26.32 -8.11 -0.62
CA GLY A 157 26.67 -6.72 -0.34
C GLY A 157 28.03 -6.41 -0.94
N THR A 158 28.09 -5.40 -1.79
CA THR A 158 29.31 -4.64 -1.99
C THR A 158 29.56 -3.96 -0.64
N GLU A 159 30.57 -4.44 0.07
CA GLU A 159 31.12 -3.72 1.22
C GLU A 159 31.58 -2.35 0.68
N GLU A 160 30.87 -1.30 1.03
CA GLU A 160 31.35 0.08 1.07
C GLU A 160 31.54 0.49 2.50
#